data_a14d3b9b695e1ac1854d6d79c4a94f0d
#
_entry.id   a14d3b9b695e1ac1854d6d79c4a94f0d
#
_cell.length_a   1.000
_cell.length_b   1.000
_cell.length_c   1.000
_cell.angle_alpha   90.00
_cell.angle_beta   90.00
_cell.angle_gamma   90.00
#
_symmetry.space_group_name_H-M   'P 1'
#
loop_
_entity.id
_entity.type
_entity.pdbx_description
1 polymer ?
#
loop_
_entity_poly.entity_id
_entity_poly.type
_entity_poly.pdbx_seq_one_letter_code
_entity_poly.pdbx_strand_id
1 'polypeptide(L)'
;KGFALFSCLGKEVIIGILSVATLSNAQAKGISTDVQKADTSLYKSGQPMLLDEVKVTGSRAPLTQSQQSRMVTVLSRKDVNAAPVHSVNDLLKLVSGVDVRQRGPLGAQTDVSIRGGNYEQMTVLLNGINIGDPQTGHNAFDFPVDISEIERIEILEGPAASVYGTSSLLGAINIVTKANRTSSVTLHAASGSFGSVTSGGRINVARGKWNNQLSGSFMRTDGYNRNKAGALNTDFRSQKAFYQGFYDDDDLSISWHAGLSNKDFGSSTNYSSKYDDQFEHTFKTYTAVQAETRKGAVKWRPAIYWNHNYDRFELFRDHAERYPFNYHRTDVYGVNVNAYFDWTLGRTAFGAELRNEDLVSTNLGNPLSKPKHVKGTDNVIYKMG
;
A
#
# COMPACT_ATOMS: atom_id res chain seq x y z
N LYS A 1 6.79 19.17 -22.40
CA LYS A 1 8.21 18.83 -22.73
C LYS A 1 8.90 17.95 -21.65
N GLY A 2 8.26 17.56 -20.56
CA GLY A 2 8.84 16.76 -19.48
C GLY A 2 8.50 15.27 -19.48
N PHE A 3 7.71 14.78 -20.42
CA PHE A 3 7.19 13.40 -20.40
C PHE A 3 7.84 12.43 -21.39
N ALA A 4 8.79 12.89 -22.21
CA ALA A 4 9.51 12.02 -23.14
C ALA A 4 10.61 11.18 -22.49
N LEU A 5 11.03 11.49 -21.25
CA LEU A 5 12.12 10.75 -20.58
C LEU A 5 11.67 9.41 -20.00
N PHE A 6 10.41 9.25 -19.61
CA PHE A 6 9.93 7.99 -19.01
C PHE A 6 9.63 6.87 -20.01
N SER A 7 9.39 7.21 -21.28
CA SER A 7 9.20 6.20 -22.34
C SER A 7 10.51 5.52 -22.75
N CYS A 8 11.67 6.17 -22.55
CA CYS A 8 12.99 5.59 -22.87
C CYS A 8 13.54 4.70 -21.73
N LEU A 9 13.24 5.02 -20.45
CA LEU A 9 13.75 4.22 -19.33
C LEU A 9 13.13 2.81 -19.25
N GLY A 10 11.96 2.60 -19.80
CA GLY A 10 11.28 1.31 -19.77
C GLY A 10 11.93 0.20 -20.63
N LYS A 11 12.75 0.55 -21.60
CA LYS A 11 13.44 -0.43 -22.48
C LYS A 11 14.88 -0.72 -22.05
N GLU A 12 15.55 0.25 -21.50
CA GLU A 12 16.97 0.12 -21.11
C GLU A 12 17.16 -0.62 -19.78
N VAL A 13 16.24 -0.50 -18.83
CA VAL A 13 16.30 -1.22 -17.54
C VAL A 13 16.05 -2.73 -17.68
N ILE A 14 15.32 -3.15 -18.74
CA ILE A 14 15.09 -4.59 -19.01
C ILE A 14 16.35 -5.24 -19.59
N ILE A 15 17.17 -4.51 -20.33
CA ILE A 15 18.40 -5.03 -20.95
C ILE A 15 19.51 -5.18 -19.90
N GLY A 16 19.55 -4.32 -18.88
CA GLY A 16 20.53 -4.39 -17.80
C GLY A 16 20.38 -5.58 -16.86
N ILE A 17 19.19 -6.17 -16.77
CA ILE A 17 18.92 -7.31 -15.88
C ILE A 17 19.15 -8.65 -16.59
N LEU A 18 19.06 -8.70 -17.92
CA LEU A 18 19.34 -9.93 -18.69
C LEU A 18 20.83 -10.21 -18.91
N SER A 19 21.71 -9.25 -18.73
CA SER A 19 23.14 -9.43 -18.94
C SER A 19 23.93 -10.02 -17.75
N VAL A 20 23.26 -10.24 -16.60
CA VAL A 20 23.88 -10.89 -15.42
C VAL A 20 23.63 -12.41 -15.36
N ALA A 21 22.83 -12.95 -16.27
CA ALA A 21 22.46 -14.38 -16.25
C ALA A 21 23.43 -15.31 -17.01
N THR A 22 24.58 -14.83 -17.49
CA THR A 22 25.58 -15.69 -18.14
C THR A 22 26.95 -15.55 -17.47
N LEU A 23 27.06 -15.99 -16.22
CA LEU A 23 28.37 -16.30 -15.64
C LEU A 23 28.29 -17.43 -14.63
N SER A 24 28.92 -18.51 -15.08
CA SER A 24 29.65 -19.50 -14.32
C SER A 24 28.92 -20.68 -13.67
N ASN A 25 29.21 -21.82 -14.23
CA ASN A 25 29.31 -23.12 -13.52
C ASN A 25 30.14 -22.95 -12.23
N ALA A 26 29.51 -22.65 -11.14
CA ALA A 26 30.08 -22.82 -9.81
C ALA A 26 29.57 -24.15 -9.26
N GLN A 27 30.46 -25.11 -9.12
CA GLN A 27 30.24 -26.35 -8.44
C GLN A 27 29.62 -26.09 -7.07
N ALA A 28 28.45 -26.66 -6.85
CA ALA A 28 27.80 -26.69 -5.55
C ALA A 28 28.67 -27.47 -4.56
N LYS A 29 29.51 -26.78 -3.82
CA LYS A 29 30.02 -27.31 -2.56
C LYS A 29 28.86 -27.36 -1.59
N GLY A 30 28.62 -28.56 -1.03
CA GLY A 30 27.50 -28.87 -0.16
C GLY A 30 27.27 -27.80 0.90
N ILE A 31 26.05 -27.28 0.92
CA ILE A 31 25.53 -26.51 2.05
C ILE A 31 25.40 -27.51 3.19
N SER A 32 26.30 -27.45 4.19
CA SER A 32 26.06 -28.10 5.47
C SER A 32 24.82 -27.46 6.07
N THR A 33 23.77 -28.23 6.24
CA THR A 33 22.64 -27.88 7.06
C THR A 33 23.09 -27.91 8.51
N ASP A 34 23.71 -26.84 8.97
CA ASP A 34 23.76 -26.57 10.41
C ASP A 34 22.33 -26.25 10.83
N VAL A 35 21.64 -27.29 11.27
CA VAL A 35 20.45 -27.14 12.09
C VAL A 35 20.96 -26.49 13.38
N GLN A 36 20.82 -25.17 13.48
CA GLN A 36 20.99 -24.47 14.74
C GLN A 36 20.00 -25.11 15.71
N LYS A 37 20.56 -25.96 16.60
CA LYS A 37 19.86 -26.41 17.80
C LYS A 37 19.40 -25.13 18.49
N ALA A 38 18.08 -24.97 18.60
CA ALA A 38 17.50 -23.91 19.39
C ALA A 38 18.14 -23.98 20.78
N ASP A 39 18.85 -22.93 21.14
CA ASP A 39 19.47 -22.82 22.45
C ASP A 39 18.37 -22.67 23.51
N THR A 40 17.94 -23.78 24.08
CA THR A 40 16.95 -23.85 25.15
C THR A 40 17.46 -23.32 26.48
N SER A 41 18.72 -22.88 26.54
CA SER A 41 19.35 -22.39 27.78
C SER A 41 18.86 -21.00 28.21
N LEU A 42 18.12 -20.30 27.37
CA LEU A 42 17.57 -18.97 27.68
C LEU A 42 16.25 -18.98 28.48
N TYR A 43 15.64 -20.14 28.69
CA TYR A 43 14.49 -20.26 29.59
C TYR A 43 14.95 -20.36 31.05
N LYS A 44 15.47 -19.29 31.62
CA LYS A 44 15.49 -19.15 33.09
C LYS A 44 14.03 -18.90 33.52
N SER A 45 13.42 -19.96 34.03
CA SER A 45 12.08 -19.90 34.61
C SER A 45 12.05 -18.84 35.72
N GLY A 46 11.23 -17.82 35.54
CA GLY A 46 10.85 -16.90 36.61
C GLY A 46 11.00 -15.40 36.36
N GLN A 47 11.56 -14.96 35.24
CA GLN A 47 11.45 -13.53 34.88
C GLN A 47 10.41 -13.36 33.77
N PRO A 48 9.41 -12.47 33.92
CA PRO A 48 8.53 -12.13 32.83
C PRO A 48 9.38 -11.56 31.71
N MET A 49 9.40 -12.22 30.56
CA MET A 49 9.99 -11.70 29.34
C MET A 49 9.15 -10.47 28.95
N LEU A 50 9.66 -9.28 29.24
CA LEU A 50 9.07 -8.04 28.77
C LEU A 50 9.25 -8.02 27.25
N LEU A 51 8.21 -8.44 26.52
CA LEU A 51 8.12 -8.22 25.09
C LEU A 51 8.05 -6.71 24.87
N ASP A 52 8.91 -6.19 24.02
CA ASP A 52 8.82 -4.79 23.61
C ASP A 52 7.41 -4.53 23.06
N GLU A 53 6.63 -3.75 23.79
CA GLU A 53 5.26 -3.46 23.43
C GLU A 53 5.21 -2.60 22.16
N VAL A 54 4.47 -3.04 21.16
CA VAL A 54 4.38 -2.38 19.87
C VAL A 54 3.66 -1.02 20.03
N LYS A 55 4.35 0.06 19.66
CA LYS A 55 3.72 1.38 19.55
C LYS A 55 2.87 1.44 18.28
N VAL A 56 1.57 1.65 18.48
CA VAL A 56 0.61 1.85 17.38
C VAL A 56 0.76 3.27 16.85
N THR A 57 1.11 3.39 15.58
CA THR A 57 1.37 4.69 14.94
C THR A 57 0.18 5.26 14.19
N GLY A 58 -0.85 4.43 13.97
CA GLY A 58 -2.12 4.84 13.37
C GLY A 58 -3.01 5.69 14.29
N SER A 59 -2.46 6.42 15.26
CA SER A 59 -3.19 7.36 16.11
C SER A 59 -2.52 8.74 16.08
N ARG A 60 -3.24 9.79 16.47
CA ARG A 60 -2.69 11.17 16.56
C ARG A 60 -1.50 11.27 17.48
N ALA A 61 -1.47 10.46 18.54
CA ALA A 61 -0.32 10.27 19.41
C ALA A 61 0.10 8.80 19.41
N PRO A 62 1.38 8.46 19.37
CA PRO A 62 1.85 7.09 19.51
C PRO A 62 1.47 6.57 20.90
N LEU A 63 0.67 5.52 20.94
CA LEU A 63 0.29 4.81 22.16
C LEU A 63 0.70 3.35 22.00
N THR A 64 1.06 2.69 23.09
CA THR A 64 1.25 1.24 23.08
C THR A 64 -0.11 0.55 22.91
N GLN A 65 -0.10 -0.72 22.49
CA GLN A 65 -1.33 -1.48 22.29
C GLN A 65 -2.18 -1.53 23.56
N SER A 66 -1.54 -1.70 24.73
CA SER A 66 -2.22 -1.71 26.05
C SER A 66 -2.80 -0.36 26.47
N GLN A 67 -2.24 0.75 25.99
CA GLN A 67 -2.70 2.11 26.27
C GLN A 67 -3.87 2.54 25.37
N GLN A 68 -4.21 1.75 24.36
CA GLN A 68 -5.34 2.03 23.48
C GLN A 68 -6.64 1.69 24.19
N SER A 69 -7.59 2.62 24.19
CA SER A 69 -8.97 2.37 24.65
C SER A 69 -9.81 1.56 23.64
N ARG A 70 -9.21 1.10 22.56
CA ARG A 70 -9.85 0.39 21.44
C ARG A 70 -9.19 -0.95 21.25
N MET A 71 -9.91 -1.87 20.60
CA MET A 71 -9.31 -3.10 20.13
C MET A 71 -8.37 -2.79 18.98
N VAL A 72 -7.11 -3.16 19.15
CA VAL A 72 -6.08 -3.02 18.12
C VAL A 72 -5.44 -4.38 17.89
N THR A 73 -5.60 -4.89 16.69
CA THR A 73 -4.90 -6.09 16.23
C THR A 73 -3.64 -5.68 15.47
N VAL A 74 -2.51 -6.26 15.80
CA VAL A 74 -1.24 -6.01 15.14
C VAL A 74 -0.72 -7.30 14.53
N LEU A 75 -0.57 -7.32 13.20
CA LEU A 75 0.22 -8.34 12.50
C LEU A 75 1.66 -7.88 12.45
N SER A 76 2.51 -8.54 13.21
CA SER A 76 3.94 -8.22 13.29
C SER A 76 4.70 -8.68 12.05
N ARG A 77 5.95 -8.24 11.90
CA ARG A 77 6.85 -8.72 10.84
C ARG A 77 7.04 -10.24 10.87
N LYS A 78 7.03 -10.84 12.06
CA LYS A 78 7.11 -12.29 12.21
C LYS A 78 5.90 -12.97 11.59
N ASP A 79 4.70 -12.42 11.82
CA ASP A 79 3.45 -12.95 11.26
C ASP A 79 3.43 -12.79 9.73
N VAL A 80 3.87 -11.62 9.23
CA VAL A 80 3.99 -11.35 7.78
C VAL A 80 4.94 -12.35 7.11
N ASN A 81 6.08 -12.64 7.73
CA ASN A 81 7.06 -13.58 7.18
C ASN A 81 6.61 -15.05 7.25
N ALA A 82 5.80 -15.41 8.24
CA ALA A 82 5.29 -16.76 8.42
C ALA A 82 4.08 -17.07 7.54
N ALA A 83 3.39 -16.04 7.06
CA ALA A 83 2.18 -16.19 6.27
C ALA A 83 2.49 -16.63 4.83
N PRO A 84 1.81 -17.67 4.29
CA PRO A 84 1.96 -18.12 2.92
C PRO A 84 1.14 -17.23 1.96
N VAL A 85 1.49 -15.95 1.86
CA VAL A 85 0.72 -14.93 1.15
C VAL A 85 1.61 -14.17 0.17
N HIS A 86 0.99 -13.60 -0.87
CA HIS A 86 1.67 -12.88 -1.94
C HIS A 86 1.33 -11.39 -2.00
N SER A 87 0.34 -10.94 -1.22
CA SER A 87 -0.10 -9.55 -1.20
C SER A 87 -0.49 -9.09 0.20
N VAL A 88 -0.55 -7.76 0.38
CA VAL A 88 -1.08 -7.16 1.62
C VAL A 88 -2.53 -7.58 1.86
N ASN A 89 -3.32 -7.66 0.79
CA ASN A 89 -4.72 -8.04 0.88
C ASN A 89 -4.89 -9.49 1.37
N ASP A 90 -3.97 -10.39 1.00
CA ASP A 90 -3.99 -11.76 1.50
C ASP A 90 -3.63 -11.83 3.00
N LEU A 91 -2.74 -10.96 3.49
CA LEU A 91 -2.45 -10.86 4.92
C LEU A 91 -3.70 -10.46 5.72
N LEU A 92 -4.50 -9.54 5.19
CA LEU A 92 -5.73 -9.09 5.85
C LEU A 92 -6.77 -10.22 6.00
N LYS A 93 -6.76 -11.23 5.13
CA LYS A 93 -7.62 -12.43 5.25
C LYS A 93 -7.33 -13.27 6.49
N LEU A 94 -6.14 -13.11 7.09
CA LEU A 94 -5.72 -13.84 8.29
C LEU A 94 -6.18 -13.16 9.58
N VAL A 95 -6.78 -11.97 9.50
CA VAL A 95 -7.21 -11.19 10.66
C VAL A 95 -8.66 -11.46 10.98
N SER A 96 -8.92 -11.86 12.23
CA SER A 96 -10.29 -12.02 12.72
C SER A 96 -11.05 -10.68 12.68
N GLY A 97 -12.30 -10.71 12.22
CA GLY A 97 -13.13 -9.50 12.12
C GLY A 97 -12.90 -8.66 10.86
N VAL A 98 -11.95 -9.04 10.01
CA VAL A 98 -11.73 -8.43 8.70
C VAL A 98 -12.24 -9.37 7.61
N ASP A 99 -13.17 -8.90 6.81
CA ASP A 99 -13.69 -9.62 5.62
C ASP A 99 -13.00 -9.05 4.38
N VAL A 100 -12.36 -9.92 3.60
CA VAL A 100 -11.62 -9.55 2.39
C VAL A 100 -12.24 -10.28 1.20
N ARG A 101 -12.94 -9.54 0.37
CA ARG A 101 -13.58 -10.04 -0.84
C ARG A 101 -12.78 -9.63 -2.06
N GLN A 102 -12.05 -10.57 -2.59
CA GLN A 102 -11.31 -10.37 -3.83
C GLN A 102 -12.22 -10.68 -5.01
N ARG A 103 -12.45 -9.68 -5.85
CA ARG A 103 -13.19 -9.82 -7.10
C ARG A 103 -12.23 -10.24 -8.20
N GLY A 104 -12.41 -11.45 -8.69
CA GLY A 104 -11.53 -12.05 -9.70
C GLY A 104 -10.29 -12.73 -9.13
N PRO A 105 -9.44 -13.30 -9.98
CA PRO A 105 -8.22 -13.98 -9.56
C PRO A 105 -7.14 -13.00 -9.10
N LEU A 106 -6.01 -13.54 -8.71
CA LEU A 106 -4.81 -12.90 -8.18
C LEU A 106 -4.67 -11.41 -8.55
N GLY A 107 -4.71 -10.53 -7.57
CA GLY A 107 -4.42 -9.11 -7.76
C GLY A 107 -5.56 -8.24 -8.30
N ALA A 108 -6.70 -8.82 -8.68
CA ALA A 108 -7.89 -8.07 -9.06
C ALA A 108 -8.38 -7.18 -7.92
N GLN A 109 -9.44 -6.44 -8.15
CA GLN A 109 -10.04 -5.56 -7.16
C GLN A 109 -10.36 -6.27 -5.84
N THR A 110 -10.06 -5.63 -4.74
CA THR A 110 -10.28 -6.18 -3.40
C THR A 110 -11.12 -5.24 -2.57
N ASP A 111 -12.25 -5.75 -2.08
CA ASP A 111 -13.09 -5.07 -1.09
C ASP A 111 -12.71 -5.59 0.29
N VAL A 112 -12.40 -4.69 1.20
CA VAL A 112 -12.11 -5.04 2.59
C VAL A 112 -13.12 -4.37 3.48
N SER A 113 -13.62 -5.10 4.46
CA SER A 113 -14.53 -4.55 5.47
C SER A 113 -14.18 -5.04 6.87
N ILE A 114 -14.51 -4.22 7.87
CA ILE A 114 -14.34 -4.56 9.28
C ILE A 114 -15.72 -4.76 9.88
N ARG A 115 -15.93 -5.86 10.62
CA ARG A 115 -17.17 -6.17 11.34
C ARG A 115 -18.44 -6.10 10.48
N GLY A 116 -18.35 -6.52 9.22
CA GLY A 116 -19.50 -6.58 8.31
C GLY A 116 -19.98 -5.25 7.76
N GLY A 117 -19.21 -4.17 7.94
CA GLY A 117 -19.51 -2.88 7.34
C GLY A 117 -19.07 -2.78 5.87
N ASN A 118 -19.09 -1.55 5.33
CA ASN A 118 -18.65 -1.26 3.98
C ASN A 118 -17.21 -0.73 3.98
N TYR A 119 -16.46 -0.95 2.89
CA TYR A 119 -15.12 -0.42 2.68
C TYR A 119 -15.05 1.12 2.72
N GLU A 120 -16.15 1.83 2.42
CA GLU A 120 -16.26 3.28 2.53
C GLU A 120 -16.34 3.79 3.99
N GLN A 121 -16.61 2.90 4.93
CA GLN A 121 -16.77 3.21 6.37
C GLN A 121 -15.49 2.99 7.17
N MET A 122 -14.38 2.74 6.48
CA MET A 122 -13.08 2.52 7.10
C MET A 122 -12.00 3.34 6.42
N THR A 123 -10.98 3.72 7.18
CA THR A 123 -9.84 4.47 6.64
C THR A 123 -8.65 3.54 6.41
N VAL A 124 -8.00 3.72 5.27
CA VAL A 124 -6.77 3.02 4.92
C VAL A 124 -5.60 3.99 5.02
N LEU A 125 -4.60 3.60 5.79
CA LEU A 125 -3.43 4.43 6.07
C LEU A 125 -2.14 3.74 5.60
N LEU A 126 -1.20 4.53 5.14
CA LEU A 126 0.19 4.13 4.94
C LEU A 126 1.08 5.02 5.81
N ASN A 127 1.77 4.42 6.78
CA ASN A 127 2.57 5.13 7.78
C ASN A 127 1.79 6.25 8.52
N GLY A 128 0.50 6.01 8.78
CA GLY A 128 -0.37 6.97 9.46
C GLY A 128 -0.97 8.05 8.58
N ILE A 129 -0.70 8.06 7.29
CA ILE A 129 -1.28 9.00 6.31
C ILE A 129 -2.42 8.31 5.56
N ASN A 130 -3.55 8.98 5.44
CA ASN A 130 -4.72 8.50 4.71
C ASN A 130 -4.43 8.43 3.21
N ILE A 131 -4.53 7.22 2.63
CA ILE A 131 -4.35 6.94 1.21
C ILE A 131 -5.65 6.54 0.51
N GLY A 132 -6.79 6.76 1.16
CA GLY A 132 -8.11 6.49 0.58
C GLY A 132 -8.36 7.25 -0.72
N ASP A 133 -9.14 6.65 -1.58
CA ASP A 133 -9.59 7.25 -2.83
C ASP A 133 -11.02 7.76 -2.64
N PRO A 134 -11.29 9.07 -2.84
CA PRO A 134 -12.62 9.63 -2.68
C PRO A 134 -13.61 9.21 -3.77
N GLN A 135 -13.13 8.72 -4.93
CA GLN A 135 -13.98 8.27 -6.01
C GLN A 135 -14.50 6.85 -5.77
N THR A 136 -13.62 5.94 -5.34
CA THR A 136 -14.00 4.57 -5.02
C THR A 136 -13.10 3.98 -3.93
N GLY A 137 -13.70 3.45 -2.89
CA GLY A 137 -12.98 2.78 -1.80
C GLY A 137 -12.19 1.54 -2.24
N HIS A 138 -12.53 0.94 -3.37
CA HIS A 138 -11.81 -0.22 -3.90
C HIS A 138 -10.33 0.06 -4.14
N ASN A 139 -9.99 1.22 -4.70
CA ASN A 139 -8.62 1.60 -5.02
C ASN A 139 -7.78 1.90 -3.77
N ALA A 140 -8.40 2.07 -2.61
CA ALA A 140 -7.68 2.26 -1.34
C ALA A 140 -6.77 1.06 -0.99
N PHE A 141 -7.13 -0.14 -1.45
CA PHE A 141 -6.38 -1.37 -1.19
C PHE A 141 -5.34 -1.71 -2.26
N ASP A 142 -5.13 -0.83 -3.23
CA ASP A 142 -3.98 -0.89 -4.14
C ASP A 142 -2.79 -0.14 -3.52
N PHE A 143 -2.06 -0.82 -2.65
CA PHE A 143 -0.94 -0.22 -1.94
C PHE A 143 0.26 -0.01 -2.87
N PRO A 144 0.88 1.18 -2.89
CA PRO A 144 2.08 1.46 -3.67
C PRO A 144 3.36 0.88 -3.02
N VAL A 145 3.21 -0.18 -2.24
CA VAL A 145 4.30 -0.87 -1.54
C VAL A 145 4.20 -2.37 -1.75
N ASP A 146 5.34 -3.03 -1.78
CA ASP A 146 5.41 -4.48 -1.81
C ASP A 146 5.26 -5.07 -0.40
N ILE A 147 4.79 -6.32 -0.31
CA ILE A 147 4.65 -7.02 0.97
C ILE A 147 5.98 -7.14 1.72
N SER A 148 7.10 -7.21 1.00
CA SER A 148 8.45 -7.26 1.58
C SER A 148 8.83 -5.99 2.35
N GLU A 149 8.18 -4.87 2.06
CA GLU A 149 8.40 -3.58 2.71
C GLU A 149 7.65 -3.42 4.03
N ILE A 150 6.69 -4.30 4.32
CA ILE A 150 5.83 -4.16 5.49
C ILE A 150 6.56 -4.58 6.75
N GLU A 151 6.53 -3.72 7.74
CA GLU A 151 7.00 -4.01 9.11
C GLU A 151 5.88 -4.61 9.94
N ARG A 152 4.70 -4.03 9.85
CA ARG A 152 3.50 -4.52 10.53
C ARG A 152 2.25 -3.93 9.91
N ILE A 153 1.11 -4.53 10.21
CA ILE A 153 -0.22 -4.00 9.90
C ILE A 153 -0.95 -3.79 11.23
N GLU A 154 -1.47 -2.59 11.42
CA GLU A 154 -2.26 -2.20 12.59
C GLU A 154 -3.72 -2.10 12.18
N ILE A 155 -4.60 -2.88 12.79
CA ILE A 155 -6.05 -2.83 12.56
C ILE A 155 -6.70 -2.25 13.81
N LEU A 156 -7.25 -1.04 13.67
CA LEU A 156 -7.95 -0.34 14.73
C LEU A 156 -9.44 -0.58 14.53
N GLU A 157 -10.04 -1.31 15.43
CA GLU A 157 -11.45 -1.62 15.38
C GLU A 157 -12.30 -0.61 16.16
N GLY A 158 -13.49 -0.32 15.65
CA GLY A 158 -14.42 0.63 16.25
C GLY A 158 -14.23 2.07 15.77
N PRO A 159 -15.07 3.00 16.24
CA PRO A 159 -15.11 4.36 15.70
C PRO A 159 -13.77 5.09 15.86
N ALA A 160 -13.12 5.35 14.75
CA ALA A 160 -11.88 6.13 14.67
C ALA A 160 -12.12 7.53 14.09
N ALA A 161 -13.39 7.92 13.91
CA ALA A 161 -13.79 9.18 13.28
C ALA A 161 -13.22 10.42 13.97
N SER A 162 -13.03 10.37 15.30
CA SER A 162 -12.40 11.46 16.05
C SER A 162 -10.91 11.66 15.71
N VAL A 163 -10.29 10.67 15.06
CA VAL A 163 -8.87 10.71 14.68
C VAL A 163 -8.69 10.89 13.18
N TYR A 164 -9.53 10.24 12.36
CA TYR A 164 -9.33 10.16 10.90
C TYR A 164 -10.49 10.71 10.09
N GLY A 165 -11.51 11.32 10.72
CA GLY A 165 -12.66 11.88 10.04
C GLY A 165 -13.81 10.89 9.85
N THR A 166 -14.84 11.32 9.13
CA THR A 166 -16.15 10.63 9.03
C THR A 166 -16.10 9.27 8.34
N SER A 167 -15.12 9.00 7.49
CA SER A 167 -14.93 7.71 6.83
C SER A 167 -14.43 6.59 7.76
N SER A 168 -14.10 6.90 9.01
CA SER A 168 -13.54 5.94 9.98
C SER A 168 -14.57 5.45 10.99
N LEU A 169 -15.81 5.18 10.57
CA LEU A 169 -16.87 4.75 11.47
C LEU A 169 -16.64 3.36 12.06
N LEU A 170 -16.09 2.44 11.29
CA LEU A 170 -15.86 1.04 11.69
C LEU A 170 -14.43 0.78 12.14
N GLY A 171 -13.48 1.62 11.74
CA GLY A 171 -12.09 1.46 12.10
C GLY A 171 -11.12 1.99 11.05
N ALA A 172 -9.87 1.62 11.22
CA ALA A 172 -8.81 1.96 10.28
C ALA A 172 -7.82 0.81 10.14
N ILE A 173 -7.23 0.68 8.95
CA ILE A 173 -6.10 -0.22 8.69
C ILE A 173 -4.89 0.64 8.37
N ASN A 174 -3.81 0.48 9.15
CA ASN A 174 -2.56 1.20 8.94
C ASN A 174 -1.45 0.22 8.54
N ILE A 175 -0.91 0.41 7.35
CA ILE A 175 0.25 -0.30 6.86
C ILE A 175 1.49 0.47 7.27
N VAL A 176 2.36 -0.16 8.06
CA VAL A 176 3.62 0.44 8.52
C VAL A 176 4.78 -0.21 7.77
N THR A 177 5.59 0.61 7.13
CA THR A 177 6.76 0.14 6.36
C THR A 177 7.99 0.06 7.24
N LYS A 178 8.96 -0.76 6.80
CA LYS A 178 10.22 -0.96 7.53
C LYS A 178 11.11 0.26 7.51
N ALA A 179 11.69 0.58 8.65
CA ALA A 179 12.80 1.50 8.80
C ALA A 179 14.08 0.70 9.15
N ASN A 180 14.78 0.20 8.15
CA ASN A 180 16.01 -0.57 8.40
C ASN A 180 17.16 0.37 8.77
N ARG A 181 17.84 0.11 9.88
CA ARG A 181 19.00 0.90 10.34
C ARG A 181 20.34 0.34 9.85
N THR A 182 20.33 -0.69 9.02
CA THR A 182 21.53 -1.32 8.45
C THR A 182 21.47 -1.31 6.93
N SER A 183 22.57 -1.01 6.28
CA SER A 183 22.67 -1.07 4.82
C SER A 183 22.50 -2.51 4.35
N SER A 184 21.65 -2.72 3.37
CA SER A 184 21.33 -4.06 2.85
C SER A 184 20.80 -4.00 1.43
N VAL A 185 20.98 -5.10 0.70
CA VAL A 185 20.34 -5.36 -0.59
C VAL A 185 19.55 -6.65 -0.45
N THR A 186 18.32 -6.65 -0.91
CA THR A 186 17.46 -7.83 -0.92
C THR A 186 16.91 -8.00 -2.32
N LEU A 187 16.97 -9.19 -2.87
CA LEU A 187 16.37 -9.55 -4.16
C LEU A 187 15.52 -10.79 -3.97
N HIS A 188 14.41 -10.85 -4.67
CA HIS A 188 13.57 -12.03 -4.71
C HIS A 188 13.01 -12.24 -6.11
N ALA A 189 12.82 -13.49 -6.50
CA ALA A 189 12.15 -13.89 -7.72
C ALA A 189 11.43 -15.22 -7.49
N ALA A 190 10.26 -15.36 -8.07
CA ALA A 190 9.48 -16.58 -8.04
C ALA A 190 8.75 -16.76 -9.37
N SER A 191 8.50 -18.00 -9.74
CA SER A 191 7.67 -18.35 -10.89
C SER A 191 6.70 -19.47 -10.51
N GLY A 192 5.58 -19.55 -11.21
CA GLY A 192 4.54 -20.52 -10.90
C GLY A 192 3.67 -20.85 -12.10
N SER A 193 2.58 -21.56 -11.85
CA SER A 193 1.59 -21.92 -12.86
C SER A 193 0.95 -20.69 -13.50
N PHE A 194 0.32 -20.86 -14.65
CA PHE A 194 -0.38 -19.83 -15.40
C PHE A 194 0.50 -18.63 -15.79
N GLY A 195 1.75 -18.87 -16.18
CA GLY A 195 2.68 -17.82 -16.54
C GLY A 195 3.01 -16.87 -15.39
N SER A 196 2.80 -17.29 -14.15
CA SER A 196 3.03 -16.45 -12.98
C SER A 196 4.52 -16.19 -12.79
N VAL A 197 4.89 -14.90 -12.72
CA VAL A 197 6.24 -14.43 -12.43
C VAL A 197 6.13 -13.29 -11.43
N THR A 198 6.91 -13.38 -10.37
CA THR A 198 7.08 -12.31 -9.38
C THR A 198 8.57 -12.03 -9.21
N SER A 199 8.95 -10.77 -9.22
CA SER A 199 10.31 -10.35 -8.92
C SER A 199 10.31 -9.02 -8.19
N GLY A 200 11.32 -8.78 -7.39
CA GLY A 200 11.47 -7.51 -6.70
C GLY A 200 12.83 -7.38 -6.05
N GLY A 201 13.11 -6.17 -5.62
CA GLY A 201 14.34 -5.86 -4.95
C GLY A 201 14.23 -4.61 -4.08
N ARG A 202 15.12 -4.55 -3.11
CA ARG A 202 15.24 -3.43 -2.18
C ARG A 202 16.70 -3.13 -1.93
N ILE A 203 17.03 -1.85 -1.94
CA ILE A 203 18.32 -1.32 -1.54
C ILE A 203 18.09 -0.38 -0.36
N ASN A 204 18.77 -0.62 0.74
CA ASN A 204 18.76 0.23 1.92
C ASN A 204 20.16 0.75 2.20
N VAL A 205 20.29 2.05 2.41
CA VAL A 205 21.55 2.72 2.76
C VAL A 205 21.35 3.49 4.05
N ALA A 206 22.00 3.04 5.11
CA ALA A 206 21.97 3.66 6.42
C ALA A 206 23.34 4.28 6.75
N ARG A 207 23.35 5.56 7.11
CA ARG A 207 24.57 6.28 7.49
C ARG A 207 24.29 7.30 8.60
N GLY A 208 24.75 6.99 9.81
CA GLY A 208 24.52 7.85 10.98
C GLY A 208 23.01 8.05 11.24
N LYS A 209 22.57 9.31 11.21
CA LYS A 209 21.17 9.69 11.43
C LYS A 209 20.28 9.53 10.19
N TRP A 210 20.85 9.20 9.05
CA TRP A 210 20.16 9.09 7.76
C TRP A 210 19.94 7.64 7.34
N ASN A 211 18.78 7.38 6.86
CA ASN A 211 18.42 6.11 6.19
C ASN A 211 17.65 6.41 4.92
N ASN A 212 18.00 5.73 3.83
CA ASN A 212 17.28 5.82 2.56
C ASN A 212 17.06 4.42 2.01
N GLN A 213 15.87 4.14 1.57
CA GLN A 213 15.48 2.85 1.04
C GLN A 213 14.70 3.03 -0.25
N LEU A 214 15.10 2.30 -1.27
CA LEU A 214 14.41 2.20 -2.56
C LEU A 214 14.06 0.75 -2.81
N SER A 215 12.82 0.48 -3.16
CA SER A 215 12.36 -0.84 -3.58
C SER A 215 11.53 -0.79 -4.84
N GLY A 216 11.48 -1.92 -5.54
CA GLY A 216 10.63 -2.12 -6.68
C GLY A 216 10.19 -3.56 -6.80
N SER A 217 8.98 -3.79 -7.30
CA SER A 217 8.45 -5.13 -7.53
C SER A 217 7.68 -5.20 -8.85
N PHE A 218 7.68 -6.37 -9.41
CA PHE A 218 6.95 -6.73 -10.62
C PHE A 218 6.23 -8.06 -10.40
N MET A 219 4.96 -8.12 -10.78
CA MET A 219 4.16 -9.34 -10.79
C MET A 219 3.40 -9.43 -12.10
N ARG A 220 3.35 -10.61 -12.68
CA ARG A 220 2.58 -10.95 -13.86
C ARG A 220 1.98 -12.34 -13.71
N THR A 221 0.79 -12.55 -14.25
CA THR A 221 0.21 -13.88 -14.51
C THR A 221 -0.72 -13.80 -15.71
N ASP A 222 -0.81 -14.90 -16.47
CA ASP A 222 -1.77 -15.03 -17.59
C ASP A 222 -3.19 -15.34 -17.06
N GLY A 223 -3.32 -15.61 -15.75
CA GLY A 223 -4.59 -15.89 -15.11
C GLY A 223 -5.08 -17.32 -15.30
N TYR A 224 -6.21 -17.60 -14.66
CA TYR A 224 -6.85 -18.91 -14.71
C TYR A 224 -8.29 -18.77 -15.20
N ASN A 225 -8.58 -19.35 -16.36
CA ASN A 225 -9.92 -19.38 -16.94
C ASN A 225 -10.62 -20.69 -16.54
N ARG A 226 -11.68 -20.56 -15.74
CA ARG A 226 -12.50 -21.73 -15.33
C ARG A 226 -13.32 -22.32 -16.45
N ASN A 227 -13.61 -21.51 -17.45
CA ASN A 227 -14.44 -21.89 -18.59
C ASN A 227 -13.68 -21.63 -19.89
N LYS A 228 -13.72 -22.61 -20.81
CA LYS A 228 -13.14 -22.47 -22.14
C LYS A 228 -14.06 -21.72 -23.14
N ALA A 229 -15.30 -21.43 -22.75
CA ALA A 229 -16.25 -20.67 -23.53
C ALA A 229 -16.21 -19.21 -23.10
N GLY A 230 -15.86 -18.31 -24.00
CA GLY A 230 -15.78 -16.88 -23.74
C GLY A 230 -14.38 -16.36 -23.43
N ALA A 231 -14.25 -15.05 -23.28
CA ALA A 231 -12.99 -14.38 -23.01
C ALA A 231 -12.53 -14.62 -21.56
N LEU A 232 -13.39 -14.42 -20.59
CA LEU A 232 -13.16 -14.59 -19.15
C LEU A 232 -11.74 -14.21 -18.74
N ASN A 233 -11.28 -13.04 -19.20
CA ASN A 233 -9.93 -12.55 -19.00
C ASN A 233 -9.63 -12.37 -17.52
N THR A 234 -8.54 -12.95 -17.08
CA THR A 234 -8.11 -12.97 -15.67
C THR A 234 -6.62 -12.72 -15.54
N ASP A 235 -6.02 -12.22 -16.60
CA ASP A 235 -4.63 -11.81 -16.62
C ASP A 235 -4.39 -10.64 -15.67
N PHE A 236 -3.17 -10.58 -15.15
CA PHE A 236 -2.80 -9.57 -14.18
C PHE A 236 -1.35 -9.14 -14.40
N ARG A 237 -1.11 -7.85 -14.30
CA ARG A 237 0.22 -7.26 -14.28
C ARG A 237 0.27 -6.12 -13.28
N SER A 238 1.30 -6.11 -12.42
CA SER A 238 1.52 -5.05 -11.45
C SER A 238 2.98 -4.65 -11.39
N GLN A 239 3.22 -3.37 -11.30
CA GLN A 239 4.54 -2.76 -11.12
C GLN A 239 4.46 -1.78 -9.96
N LYS A 240 5.37 -1.89 -9.01
CA LYS A 240 5.42 -0.99 -7.85
C LYS A 240 6.84 -0.48 -7.68
N ALA A 241 6.93 0.77 -7.23
CA ALA A 241 8.17 1.35 -6.76
C ALA A 241 7.88 2.16 -5.49
N PHE A 242 8.76 2.04 -4.52
CA PHE A 242 8.61 2.76 -3.26
C PHE A 242 9.97 3.25 -2.77
N TYR A 243 10.03 4.54 -2.50
CA TYR A 243 11.16 5.19 -1.87
C TYR A 243 10.75 5.75 -0.52
N GLN A 244 11.58 5.53 0.48
CA GLN A 244 11.40 6.13 1.79
C GLN A 244 12.74 6.56 2.36
N GLY A 245 12.72 7.61 3.15
CA GLY A 245 13.88 8.07 3.88
C GLY A 245 13.50 8.53 5.29
N PHE A 246 14.51 8.48 6.15
CA PHE A 246 14.40 8.88 7.55
C PHE A 246 15.63 9.67 7.94
N TYR A 247 15.38 10.76 8.65
CA TYR A 247 16.37 11.43 9.48
C TYR A 247 15.93 11.30 10.93
N ASP A 248 16.79 10.83 11.78
CA ASP A 248 16.45 10.49 13.16
C ASP A 248 17.55 10.92 14.11
N ASP A 249 17.25 11.92 14.96
CA ASP A 249 18.14 12.35 16.04
C ASP A 249 17.40 12.50 17.37
N ASP A 250 18.09 12.98 18.41
CA ASP A 250 17.53 13.08 19.74
C ASP A 250 16.43 14.16 19.85
N ASP A 251 16.38 15.10 18.92
CA ASP A 251 15.49 16.25 18.97
C ASP A 251 14.34 16.15 17.99
N LEU A 252 14.59 15.53 16.82
CA LEU A 252 13.71 15.55 15.66
C LEU A 252 13.81 14.25 14.89
N SER A 253 12.67 13.73 14.48
CA SER A 253 12.55 12.67 13.49
C SER A 253 11.82 13.21 12.26
N ILE A 254 12.36 12.99 11.08
CA ILE A 254 11.71 13.32 9.81
C ILE A 254 11.63 12.05 8.97
N SER A 255 10.48 11.78 8.38
CA SER A 255 10.31 10.71 7.40
C SER A 255 9.67 11.26 6.13
N TRP A 256 10.09 10.72 4.99
CA TRP A 256 9.51 11.04 3.69
C TRP A 256 9.31 9.77 2.89
N HIS A 257 8.25 9.77 2.09
CA HIS A 257 7.81 8.61 1.33
C HIS A 257 7.37 9.04 -0.06
N ALA A 258 7.69 8.23 -1.05
CA ALA A 258 7.13 8.33 -2.39
C ALA A 258 6.85 6.93 -2.91
N GLY A 259 5.64 6.68 -3.35
CA GLY A 259 5.21 5.37 -3.83
C GLY A 259 4.47 5.47 -5.16
N LEU A 260 4.58 4.41 -5.94
CA LEU A 260 3.98 4.28 -7.26
C LEU A 260 3.46 2.84 -7.42
N SER A 261 2.23 2.70 -7.87
CA SER A 261 1.63 1.44 -8.31
C SER A 261 1.01 1.62 -9.69
N ASN A 262 1.34 0.71 -10.60
CA ASN A 262 0.73 0.61 -11.92
C ASN A 262 0.22 -0.81 -12.09
N LYS A 263 -1.07 -0.98 -12.36
CA LYS A 263 -1.72 -2.28 -12.39
C LYS A 263 -2.70 -2.39 -13.55
N ASP A 264 -2.61 -3.49 -14.25
CA ASP A 264 -3.49 -3.90 -15.33
C ASP A 264 -4.10 -5.26 -15.00
N PHE A 265 -5.40 -5.42 -15.15
CA PHE A 265 -6.03 -6.73 -14.91
C PHE A 265 -7.32 -6.95 -15.68
N GLY A 266 -7.51 -8.19 -16.09
CA GLY A 266 -8.78 -8.68 -16.60
C GLY A 266 -9.80 -8.79 -15.47
N SER A 267 -10.90 -8.06 -15.57
CA SER A 267 -11.97 -8.05 -14.57
C SER A 267 -13.05 -9.09 -14.84
N SER A 268 -12.91 -9.86 -15.94
CA SER A 268 -13.85 -10.93 -16.32
C SER A 268 -15.31 -10.44 -16.29
N THR A 269 -16.12 -10.95 -15.37
CA THR A 269 -17.54 -10.61 -15.19
C THR A 269 -17.83 -9.80 -13.93
N ASN A 270 -16.84 -9.15 -13.35
CA ASN A 270 -16.95 -8.53 -12.01
C ASN A 270 -18.04 -7.48 -11.90
N TYR A 271 -18.16 -6.60 -12.92
CA TYR A 271 -19.12 -5.50 -12.91
C TYR A 271 -20.42 -5.84 -13.66
N SER A 272 -20.39 -6.85 -14.53
CA SER A 272 -21.55 -7.31 -15.26
C SER A 272 -21.38 -8.78 -15.62
N SER A 273 -22.32 -9.61 -15.18
CA SER A 273 -22.35 -11.04 -15.51
C SER A 273 -22.63 -11.31 -16.99
N LYS A 274 -23.11 -10.31 -17.71
CA LYS A 274 -23.47 -10.39 -19.14
C LYS A 274 -22.24 -10.29 -20.06
N TYR A 275 -21.18 -9.61 -19.59
CA TYR A 275 -19.98 -9.33 -20.37
C TYR A 275 -18.76 -9.88 -19.65
N ASP A 276 -17.94 -10.65 -20.34
CA ASP A 276 -16.83 -11.43 -19.79
C ASP A 276 -15.43 -10.94 -20.23
N ASP A 277 -15.38 -9.82 -20.93
CA ASP A 277 -14.15 -9.20 -21.46
C ASP A 277 -13.83 -7.88 -20.80
N GLN A 278 -14.19 -7.72 -19.53
CA GLN A 278 -13.96 -6.49 -18.79
C GLN A 278 -12.48 -6.36 -18.41
N PHE A 279 -11.97 -5.15 -18.46
CA PHE A 279 -10.58 -4.84 -18.13
C PHE A 279 -10.48 -3.55 -17.33
N GLU A 280 -9.47 -3.47 -16.48
CA GLU A 280 -9.21 -2.31 -15.66
C GLU A 280 -7.71 -1.99 -15.59
N HIS A 281 -7.40 -0.72 -15.72
CA HIS A 281 -6.08 -0.15 -15.50
C HIS A 281 -6.13 0.84 -14.37
N THR A 282 -5.25 0.67 -13.36
CA THR A 282 -5.13 1.61 -12.24
C THR A 282 -3.69 2.13 -12.13
N PHE A 283 -3.57 3.41 -11.83
CA PHE A 283 -2.30 4.05 -11.55
C PHE A 283 -2.42 4.89 -10.29
N LYS A 284 -1.53 4.66 -9.34
CA LYS A 284 -1.52 5.36 -8.05
C LYS A 284 -0.15 5.93 -7.75
N THR A 285 -0.12 7.16 -7.29
CA THR A 285 1.07 7.80 -6.72
C THR A 285 0.76 8.33 -5.32
N TYR A 286 1.71 8.15 -4.43
CA TYR A 286 1.63 8.59 -3.05
C TYR A 286 2.92 9.32 -2.69
N THR A 287 2.80 10.47 -2.05
CA THR A 287 3.95 11.21 -1.52
C THR A 287 3.58 11.82 -0.18
N ALA A 288 4.45 11.70 0.81
CA ALA A 288 4.26 12.31 2.12
C ALA A 288 5.60 12.70 2.77
N VAL A 289 5.56 13.75 3.56
CA VAL A 289 6.63 14.13 4.48
C VAL A 289 6.00 14.33 5.86
N GLN A 290 6.62 13.74 6.87
CA GLN A 290 6.19 13.83 8.25
C GLN A 290 7.38 14.19 9.13
N ALA A 291 7.15 14.95 10.17
CA ALA A 291 8.14 15.23 11.20
C ALA A 291 7.55 14.97 12.59
N GLU A 292 8.40 14.68 13.55
CA GLU A 292 8.04 14.55 14.96
C GLU A 292 9.12 15.18 15.84
N THR A 293 8.74 16.15 16.67
CA THR A 293 9.65 16.72 17.67
C THR A 293 9.74 15.80 18.87
N ARG A 294 10.95 15.54 19.39
CA ARG A 294 11.19 14.65 20.53
C ARG A 294 11.46 15.40 21.83
N LYS A 295 11.97 16.61 21.76
CA LYS A 295 12.17 17.52 22.90
C LYS A 295 10.99 18.45 23.12
N GLY A 296 10.89 19.01 24.32
CA GLY A 296 9.81 19.90 24.74
C GLY A 296 8.66 19.17 25.43
N ALA A 297 7.84 19.91 26.15
CA ALA A 297 6.66 19.39 26.86
C ALA A 297 5.58 18.91 25.86
N VAL A 298 5.40 19.63 24.76
CA VAL A 298 4.50 19.29 23.68
C VAL A 298 5.30 18.70 22.52
N LYS A 299 4.89 17.54 22.05
CA LYS A 299 5.45 16.88 20.86
C LYS A 299 4.58 17.20 19.66
N TRP A 300 5.18 17.79 18.64
CA TRP A 300 4.51 18.16 17.38
C TRP A 300 4.75 17.10 16.31
N ARG A 301 3.70 16.79 15.56
CA ARG A 301 3.72 15.82 14.45
C ARG A 301 3.03 16.41 13.22
N PRO A 302 3.64 17.37 12.53
CA PRO A 302 3.13 17.84 11.25
C PRO A 302 3.37 16.81 10.15
N ALA A 303 2.46 16.80 9.16
CA ALA A 303 2.59 16.01 7.94
C ALA A 303 1.98 16.76 6.76
N ILE A 304 2.57 16.61 5.59
CA ILE A 304 2.01 17.01 4.30
C ILE A 304 1.99 15.79 3.40
N TYR A 305 0.94 15.66 2.57
CA TYR A 305 0.84 14.54 1.67
C TYR A 305 0.07 14.88 0.39
N TRP A 306 0.32 14.09 -0.63
CA TRP A 306 -0.39 14.09 -1.89
C TRP A 306 -0.61 12.66 -2.35
N ASN A 307 -1.86 12.34 -2.71
CA ASN A 307 -2.26 11.10 -3.34
C ASN A 307 -2.85 11.40 -4.71
N HIS A 308 -2.42 10.66 -5.70
CA HIS A 308 -2.97 10.71 -7.04
C HIS A 308 -3.42 9.32 -7.44
N ASN A 309 -4.68 9.19 -7.84
CA ASN A 309 -5.21 7.96 -8.40
C ASN A 309 -5.77 8.25 -9.79
N TYR A 310 -5.59 7.29 -10.65
CA TYR A 310 -6.17 7.24 -11.98
C TYR A 310 -6.64 5.83 -12.24
N ASP A 311 -7.86 5.69 -12.73
CA ASP A 311 -8.38 4.42 -13.21
C ASP A 311 -9.05 4.56 -14.57
N ARG A 312 -9.01 3.48 -15.32
CA ARG A 312 -9.70 3.29 -16.58
C ARG A 312 -10.39 1.94 -16.57
N PHE A 313 -11.70 1.96 -16.67
CA PHE A 313 -12.51 0.77 -16.82
C PHE A 313 -12.98 0.61 -18.26
N GLU A 314 -12.86 -0.59 -18.80
CA GLU A 314 -13.25 -1.01 -20.13
C GLU A 314 -14.27 -2.14 -20.03
N LEU A 315 -15.50 -1.91 -20.50
CA LEU A 315 -16.53 -2.96 -20.56
C LEU A 315 -16.20 -4.02 -21.60
N PHE A 316 -15.55 -3.61 -22.69
CA PHE A 316 -14.95 -4.46 -23.73
C PHE A 316 -13.51 -4.02 -23.90
N ARG A 317 -12.58 -4.91 -23.57
CA ARG A 317 -11.16 -4.63 -23.59
C ARG A 317 -10.68 -4.17 -24.97
N ASP A 318 -10.00 -3.02 -25.01
CA ASP A 318 -9.46 -2.39 -26.21
C ASP A 318 -10.51 -2.00 -27.28
N HIS A 319 -11.81 -2.02 -26.94
CA HIS A 319 -12.93 -1.76 -27.85
C HIS A 319 -13.78 -0.57 -27.41
N ALA A 320 -13.20 0.63 -27.41
CA ALA A 320 -13.91 1.86 -27.05
C ALA A 320 -15.06 2.20 -28.02
N GLU A 321 -15.03 1.71 -29.26
CA GLU A 321 -16.06 1.85 -30.27
C GLU A 321 -17.34 1.07 -29.94
N ARG A 322 -17.25 -0.01 -29.14
CA ARG A 322 -18.40 -0.78 -28.67
C ARG A 322 -19.07 -0.18 -27.46
N TYR A 323 -18.27 0.34 -26.55
CA TYR A 323 -18.69 1.05 -25.35
C TYR A 323 -17.58 1.97 -24.88
N PRO A 324 -17.85 3.28 -24.64
CA PRO A 324 -16.85 4.23 -24.18
C PRO A 324 -16.19 3.78 -22.87
N PHE A 325 -14.91 3.98 -22.74
CA PHE A 325 -14.19 3.69 -21.50
C PHE A 325 -14.55 4.71 -20.42
N ASN A 326 -14.58 4.24 -19.18
CA ASN A 326 -14.74 5.12 -18.03
C ASN A 326 -13.38 5.51 -17.50
N TYR A 327 -13.17 6.80 -17.27
CA TYR A 327 -11.95 7.36 -16.69
C TYR A 327 -12.27 8.15 -15.44
N HIS A 328 -11.46 7.95 -14.42
CA HIS A 328 -11.49 8.74 -13.21
C HIS A 328 -10.08 9.16 -12.84
N ARG A 329 -9.92 10.38 -12.35
CA ARG A 329 -8.69 10.89 -11.80
C ARG A 329 -9.00 11.63 -10.51
N THR A 330 -8.36 11.24 -9.43
CA THR A 330 -8.46 11.92 -8.14
C THR A 330 -7.10 12.46 -7.73
N ASP A 331 -7.10 13.66 -7.18
CA ASP A 331 -5.94 14.28 -6.54
C ASP A 331 -6.36 14.71 -5.13
N VAL A 332 -5.67 14.19 -4.14
CA VAL A 332 -5.91 14.50 -2.72
C VAL A 332 -4.68 15.15 -2.12
N TYR A 333 -4.83 16.36 -1.63
CA TYR A 333 -3.79 17.11 -0.95
C TYR A 333 -4.17 17.30 0.51
N GLY A 334 -3.26 17.01 1.43
CA GLY A 334 -3.53 17.16 2.84
C GLY A 334 -2.37 17.73 3.64
N VAL A 335 -2.73 18.48 4.66
CA VAL A 335 -1.83 18.97 5.69
C VAL A 335 -2.41 18.60 7.03
N ASN A 336 -1.65 17.84 7.82
CA ASN A 336 -2.01 17.46 9.19
C ASN A 336 -1.07 18.13 10.16
N VAL A 337 -1.62 18.72 11.23
CA VAL A 337 -0.84 19.19 12.37
C VAL A 337 -1.39 18.52 13.61
N ASN A 338 -0.65 17.54 14.11
CA ASN A 338 -0.99 16.83 15.34
C ASN A 338 0.01 17.20 16.43
N ALA A 339 -0.42 17.17 17.68
CA ALA A 339 0.44 17.34 18.83
C ALA A 339 -0.06 16.53 20.01
N TYR A 340 0.83 16.19 20.92
CA TYR A 340 0.50 15.53 22.17
C TYR A 340 1.45 15.93 23.31
N PHE A 341 0.98 15.76 24.52
CA PHE A 341 1.77 15.93 25.73
C PHE A 341 1.35 14.95 26.80
N ASP A 342 2.30 14.58 27.64
CA ASP A 342 2.08 13.70 28.79
C ASP A 342 1.92 14.54 30.06
N TRP A 343 0.98 14.15 30.92
CA TRP A 343 0.71 14.77 32.21
C TRP A 343 0.24 13.72 33.23
N THR A 344 -0.01 14.12 34.47
CA THR A 344 -0.27 13.19 35.57
C THR A 344 -1.46 12.28 35.36
N LEU A 345 -2.48 12.69 34.61
CA LEU A 345 -3.67 11.87 34.32
C LEU A 345 -3.56 11.07 33.01
N GLY A 346 -2.45 11.19 32.27
CA GLY A 346 -2.23 10.45 31.03
C GLY A 346 -1.69 11.28 29.88
N ARG A 347 -1.99 10.87 28.64
CA ARG A 347 -1.60 11.54 27.41
C ARG A 347 -2.78 12.25 26.77
N THR A 348 -2.63 13.53 26.50
CA THR A 348 -3.59 14.32 25.71
C THR A 348 -3.04 14.57 24.33
N ALA A 349 -3.84 14.29 23.29
CA ALA A 349 -3.51 14.55 21.89
C ALA A 349 -4.57 15.46 21.26
N PHE A 350 -4.13 16.36 20.41
CA PHE A 350 -4.99 17.22 19.59
C PHE A 350 -4.41 17.35 18.19
N GLY A 351 -5.23 17.77 17.26
CA GLY A 351 -4.77 17.97 15.89
C GLY A 351 -5.83 18.53 14.99
N ALA A 352 -5.38 19.05 13.87
CA ALA A 352 -6.21 19.55 12.79
C ALA A 352 -5.71 18.99 11.46
N GLU A 353 -6.63 18.80 10.52
CA GLU A 353 -6.36 18.39 9.16
C GLU A 353 -7.05 19.35 8.19
N LEU A 354 -6.32 19.78 7.19
CA LEU A 354 -6.85 20.41 5.99
C LEU A 354 -6.66 19.44 4.85
N ARG A 355 -7.76 19.06 4.20
CA ARG A 355 -7.76 18.10 3.10
C ARG A 355 -8.57 18.67 1.94
N ASN A 356 -8.00 18.64 0.74
CA ASN A 356 -8.68 18.96 -0.50
C ASN A 356 -8.71 17.72 -1.38
N GLU A 357 -9.87 17.44 -1.96
CA GLU A 357 -10.10 16.32 -2.86
C GLU A 357 -10.60 16.87 -4.19
N ASP A 358 -9.90 16.56 -5.28
CA ASP A 358 -10.29 16.92 -6.64
C ASP A 358 -10.54 15.65 -7.45
N LEU A 359 -11.77 15.49 -7.95
CA LEU A 359 -12.16 14.38 -8.80
C LEU A 359 -12.55 14.89 -10.18
N VAL A 360 -11.96 14.29 -11.20
CA VAL A 360 -12.34 14.49 -12.61
C VAL A 360 -12.76 13.14 -13.20
N SER A 361 -13.92 13.08 -13.83
CA SER A 361 -14.55 11.82 -14.27
C SER A 361 -15.24 11.98 -15.63
N THR A 362 -15.39 10.88 -16.36
CA THR A 362 -16.20 10.86 -17.59
C THR A 362 -17.70 10.78 -17.34
N ASN A 363 -18.13 10.36 -16.14
CA ASN A 363 -19.53 10.09 -15.86
C ASN A 363 -20.00 10.40 -14.44
N LEU A 364 -19.15 11.00 -13.59
CA LEU A 364 -19.50 11.34 -12.22
C LEU A 364 -19.32 12.84 -11.95
N GLY A 365 -20.24 13.40 -11.16
CA GLY A 365 -20.18 14.77 -10.66
C GLY A 365 -20.97 15.79 -11.47
N ASN A 366 -20.62 17.06 -11.31
CA ASN A 366 -21.26 18.17 -12.02
C ASN A 366 -20.61 18.39 -13.39
N PRO A 367 -21.40 18.76 -14.42
CA PRO A 367 -20.87 19.08 -15.73
C PRO A 367 -19.87 20.23 -15.70
N LEU A 368 -18.76 20.06 -16.40
CA LEU A 368 -17.77 21.12 -16.60
C LEU A 368 -18.20 22.03 -17.74
N SER A 369 -18.01 23.34 -17.57
CA SER A 369 -18.23 24.32 -18.66
C SER A 369 -17.26 24.12 -19.83
N LYS A 370 -16.09 23.58 -19.57
CA LYS A 370 -15.09 23.20 -20.57
C LYS A 370 -14.55 21.81 -20.24
N PRO A 371 -14.56 20.87 -21.19
CA PRO A 371 -13.97 19.56 -21.00
C PRO A 371 -12.50 19.65 -20.64
N LYS A 372 -12.02 18.72 -19.78
CA LYS A 372 -10.61 18.53 -19.48
C LYS A 372 -10.12 17.25 -20.14
N HIS A 373 -8.91 17.29 -20.67
CA HIS A 373 -8.26 16.07 -21.16
C HIS A 373 -7.76 15.22 -20.00
N VAL A 374 -8.08 13.95 -20.03
CA VAL A 374 -7.43 12.89 -19.25
C VAL A 374 -6.53 12.10 -20.21
N LYS A 375 -5.36 11.70 -19.75
CA LYS A 375 -4.35 11.01 -20.59
C LYS A 375 -4.96 9.82 -21.33
N GLY A 376 -4.83 9.84 -22.66
CA GLY A 376 -5.09 8.67 -23.53
C GLY A 376 -6.38 8.71 -24.32
N THR A 377 -7.30 9.59 -24.01
CA THR A 377 -8.50 9.85 -24.80
C THR A 377 -9.13 11.16 -24.39
N ASP A 378 -10.19 11.34 -24.64
CA ASP A 378 -11.33 12.13 -24.67
C ASP A 378 -11.52 13.11 -23.53
N ASN A 379 -12.44 13.97 -23.77
CA ASN A 379 -12.81 15.04 -22.88
C ASN A 379 -13.54 14.48 -21.65
N VAL A 380 -13.00 14.73 -20.50
CA VAL A 380 -13.69 14.56 -19.24
C VAL A 380 -14.69 15.70 -19.07
N ILE A 381 -15.91 15.38 -18.77
CA ILE A 381 -17.03 16.34 -18.75
C ILE A 381 -17.56 16.63 -17.35
N TYR A 382 -17.12 15.91 -16.33
CA TYR A 382 -17.62 16.09 -14.98
C TYR A 382 -16.49 16.34 -13.97
N LYS A 383 -16.79 17.14 -12.96
CA LYS A 383 -15.92 17.39 -11.81
C LYS A 383 -16.72 17.31 -10.53
N MET A 384 -16.13 16.65 -9.52
CA MET A 384 -16.48 16.77 -8.12
C MET A 384 -15.30 17.42 -7.40
N GLY A 385 -15.55 18.31 -6.48
CA GLY A 385 -14.53 19.00 -5.70
C GLY A 385 -14.72 18.81 -4.23
#